data_adbdd857bb7d9eb10be898bba98edac3
#
_entry.id   adbdd857bb7d9eb10be898bba98edac3
#
_cell.length_a   1.000
_cell.length_b   1.000
_cell.length_c   1.000
_cell.angle_alpha   90.00
_cell.angle_beta   90.00
_cell.angle_gamma   90.00
#
_symmetry.space_group_name_H-M   'P 1'
#
loop_
_entity.id
_entity.type
_entity.pdbx_description
1 polymer ?
#
loop_
_entity_poly.entity_id
_entity_poly.type
_entity_poly.pdbx_seq_one_letter_code
_entity_poly.pdbx_strand_id
1 'polypeptide(L)'
;MRPETLAIHFAQDPDPTTGALVTPLAQTSTFVQDAPGVHRGFDYTRTNNPTRETLEKVLAAMEGVEHCAVFASGLAAEHAVLQGLVAPGQLVVTTPDLYGGTFRLLRRVFEPLGVRHLQADLADPAARADALGRGPRLLWVESPTNPRLQVYDIEALAAQATREGALLVVDNTFAKPV
;
A
#
# COMPACT_ATOMS: atom_id res chain seq x y z
N MET A 1 -16.52 16.10 4.41
CA MET A 1 -17.45 15.01 4.79
C MET A 1 -16.87 14.31 6.01
N ARG A 2 -17.67 13.83 6.96
CA ARG A 2 -17.14 13.06 8.11
C ARG A 2 -16.67 11.69 7.64
N PRO A 3 -15.63 11.08 8.26
CA PRO A 3 -15.07 9.78 7.82
C PRO A 3 -16.13 8.68 7.68
N GLU A 4 -17.07 8.60 8.63
CA GLU A 4 -18.15 7.60 8.62
C GLU A 4 -19.09 7.78 7.42
N THR A 5 -19.39 9.03 7.05
CA THR A 5 -20.23 9.35 5.88
C THR A 5 -19.48 9.06 4.59
N LEU A 6 -18.17 9.36 4.55
CA LEU A 6 -17.32 9.11 3.41
C LEU A 6 -17.22 7.61 3.13
N ALA A 7 -16.99 6.79 4.17
CA ALA A 7 -16.91 5.33 4.04
C ALA A 7 -18.17 4.69 3.44
N ILE A 8 -19.35 5.31 3.65
CA ILE A 8 -20.62 4.75 3.19
C ILE A 8 -21.04 5.27 1.81
N HIS A 9 -20.74 6.55 1.51
CA HIS A 9 -21.35 7.23 0.35
C HIS A 9 -20.38 7.63 -0.74
N PHE A 10 -19.08 7.68 -0.47
CA PHE A 10 -18.12 8.13 -1.46
C PHE A 10 -18.02 7.16 -2.64
N ALA A 11 -17.98 7.68 -3.87
CA ALA A 11 -17.87 6.92 -5.11
C ALA A 11 -18.99 5.86 -5.30
N GLN A 12 -20.14 6.04 -4.66
CA GLN A 12 -21.31 5.16 -4.77
C GLN A 12 -22.51 5.97 -5.29
N ASP A 13 -22.41 6.43 -6.55
CA ASP A 13 -23.55 7.02 -7.24
C ASP A 13 -24.58 5.93 -7.54
N PRO A 14 -25.89 6.24 -7.50
CA PRO A 14 -26.91 5.27 -7.85
C PRO A 14 -26.70 4.72 -9.26
N ASP A 15 -26.84 3.40 -9.42
CA ASP A 15 -26.74 2.75 -10.72
C ASP A 15 -27.75 3.36 -11.72
N PRO A 16 -27.31 3.88 -12.86
CA PRO A 16 -28.18 4.60 -13.78
C PRO A 16 -29.25 3.72 -14.44
N THR A 17 -29.07 2.41 -14.44
CA THR A 17 -30.00 1.45 -15.05
C THR A 17 -31.04 0.96 -14.07
N THR A 18 -30.64 0.65 -12.84
CA THR A 18 -31.49 0.00 -11.84
C THR A 18 -31.88 0.92 -10.67
N GLY A 19 -31.17 2.04 -10.50
CA GLY A 19 -31.31 2.91 -9.32
C GLY A 19 -30.74 2.31 -8.04
N ALA A 20 -29.95 1.25 -8.11
CA ALA A 20 -29.31 0.65 -6.93
C ALA A 20 -28.40 1.65 -6.22
N LEU A 21 -28.58 1.81 -4.90
CA LEU A 21 -27.82 2.78 -4.09
C LEU A 21 -26.42 2.28 -3.73
N VAL A 22 -26.21 0.96 -3.74
CA VAL A 22 -24.92 0.33 -3.45
C VAL A 22 -24.36 -0.22 -4.76
N THR A 23 -23.07 -0.05 -4.97
CA THR A 23 -22.39 -0.57 -6.16
C THR A 23 -22.65 -2.07 -6.32
N PRO A 24 -23.23 -2.52 -7.45
CA PRO A 24 -23.46 -3.93 -7.72
C PRO A 24 -22.16 -4.74 -7.78
N LEU A 25 -22.22 -6.03 -7.42
CA LEU A 25 -21.11 -6.94 -7.58
C LEU A 25 -20.94 -7.38 -9.03
N ALA A 26 -19.92 -6.88 -9.71
CA ALA A 26 -19.59 -7.27 -11.07
C ALA A 26 -18.74 -8.54 -11.07
N GLN A 27 -19.37 -9.69 -11.30
CA GLN A 27 -18.70 -11.01 -11.34
C GLN A 27 -18.29 -11.42 -12.76
N THR A 28 -18.43 -10.54 -13.75
CA THR A 28 -18.00 -10.83 -15.12
C THR A 28 -16.47 -10.81 -15.24
N SER A 29 -15.92 -11.64 -16.14
CA SER A 29 -14.49 -11.63 -16.46
C SER A 29 -14.14 -10.63 -17.56
N THR A 30 -15.06 -10.43 -18.53
CA THR A 30 -14.85 -9.59 -19.72
C THR A 30 -16.01 -8.62 -19.90
N PHE A 31 -15.73 -7.51 -20.55
CA PHE A 31 -16.71 -6.46 -20.88
C PHE A 31 -16.79 -6.27 -22.38
N VAL A 32 -17.97 -5.87 -22.88
CA VAL A 32 -18.17 -5.59 -24.31
C VAL A 32 -17.34 -4.37 -24.72
N GLN A 33 -16.67 -4.51 -25.85
CA GLN A 33 -15.96 -3.41 -26.50
C GLN A 33 -16.73 -2.99 -27.77
N ASP A 34 -16.77 -1.70 -28.05
CA ASP A 34 -17.42 -1.16 -29.25
C ASP A 34 -16.56 -1.42 -30.51
N ALA A 35 -15.23 -1.55 -30.35
CA ALA A 35 -14.27 -2.01 -31.35
C ALA A 35 -13.01 -2.56 -30.61
N PRO A 36 -12.07 -3.23 -31.26
CA PRO A 36 -10.83 -3.68 -30.64
C PRO A 36 -10.08 -2.53 -29.95
N GLY A 37 -9.91 -2.65 -28.62
CA GLY A 37 -9.29 -1.62 -27.78
C GLY A 37 -10.17 -0.41 -27.45
N VAL A 38 -11.43 -0.37 -27.90
CA VAL A 38 -12.39 0.71 -27.59
C VAL A 38 -13.43 0.20 -26.60
N HIS A 39 -13.17 0.41 -25.31
CA HIS A 39 -14.02 -0.04 -24.20
C HIS A 39 -14.71 1.16 -23.50
N ARG A 40 -15.75 0.87 -22.72
CA ARG A 40 -16.58 1.86 -21.98
C ARG A 40 -16.10 2.08 -20.56
N GLY A 41 -14.77 2.04 -20.33
CA GLY A 41 -14.12 2.16 -19.03
C GLY A 41 -13.52 0.83 -18.53
N PHE A 42 -14.16 -0.31 -18.84
CA PHE A 42 -13.71 -1.64 -18.44
C PHE A 42 -13.57 -2.55 -19.67
N ASP A 43 -12.56 -3.38 -19.65
CA ASP A 43 -12.27 -4.40 -20.67
C ASP A 43 -12.20 -5.81 -20.08
N TYR A 44 -11.44 -5.97 -19.00
CA TYR A 44 -11.19 -7.24 -18.38
C TYR A 44 -10.97 -7.10 -16.86
N THR A 45 -11.63 -7.95 -16.07
CA THR A 45 -11.67 -7.86 -14.60
C THR A 45 -10.29 -7.90 -13.92
N ARG A 46 -9.31 -8.61 -14.49
CA ARG A 46 -7.95 -8.63 -13.93
C ARG A 46 -7.28 -7.26 -13.99
N THR A 47 -7.49 -6.51 -15.06
CA THR A 47 -6.98 -5.15 -15.23
C THR A 47 -7.78 -4.15 -14.41
N ASN A 48 -9.10 -4.12 -14.58
CA ASN A 48 -10.01 -3.28 -13.79
C ASN A 48 -11.41 -3.91 -13.68
N ASN A 49 -12.10 -3.58 -12.56
CA ASN A 49 -13.45 -4.06 -12.26
C ASN A 49 -14.21 -2.99 -11.48
N PRO A 50 -15.48 -2.67 -11.84
CA PRO A 50 -16.21 -1.59 -11.19
C PRO A 50 -16.39 -1.77 -9.68
N THR A 51 -16.57 -3.00 -9.18
CA THR A 51 -16.67 -3.25 -7.74
C THR A 51 -15.35 -2.97 -7.02
N ARG A 52 -14.21 -3.40 -7.60
CA ARG A 52 -12.89 -3.14 -7.04
C ARG A 52 -12.53 -1.65 -7.11
N GLU A 53 -12.81 -1.00 -8.22
CA GLU A 53 -12.57 0.43 -8.41
C GLU A 53 -13.30 1.29 -7.38
N THR A 54 -14.56 0.96 -7.08
CA THR A 54 -15.31 1.65 -6.02
C THR A 54 -14.62 1.52 -4.66
N LEU A 55 -14.15 0.33 -4.31
CA LEU A 55 -13.40 0.13 -3.05
C LEU A 55 -12.08 0.93 -3.05
N GLU A 56 -11.34 0.91 -4.15
CA GLU A 56 -10.08 1.66 -4.29
C GLU A 56 -10.32 3.18 -4.11
N LYS A 57 -11.38 3.72 -4.72
CA LYS A 57 -11.77 5.13 -4.58
C LYS A 57 -12.15 5.50 -3.14
N VAL A 58 -12.95 4.65 -2.49
CA VAL A 58 -13.36 4.90 -1.09
C VAL A 58 -12.14 4.89 -0.16
N LEU A 59 -11.26 3.89 -0.28
CA LEU A 59 -10.07 3.80 0.55
C LEU A 59 -9.10 4.96 0.29
N ALA A 60 -8.88 5.34 -0.98
CA ALA A 60 -8.06 6.50 -1.31
C ALA A 60 -8.60 7.78 -0.66
N ALA A 61 -9.91 7.99 -0.73
CA ALA A 61 -10.54 9.17 -0.11
C ALA A 61 -10.48 9.16 1.41
N MET A 62 -10.60 7.99 2.06
CA MET A 62 -10.46 7.85 3.52
C MET A 62 -9.03 8.13 3.98
N GLU A 63 -8.03 7.75 3.20
CA GLU A 63 -6.60 8.00 3.48
C GLU A 63 -6.14 9.39 3.01
N GLY A 64 -7.02 10.17 2.35
CA GLY A 64 -6.67 11.50 1.83
C GLY A 64 -5.64 11.48 0.71
N VAL A 65 -5.58 10.40 -0.08
CA VAL A 65 -4.64 10.20 -1.19
C VAL A 65 -5.36 10.11 -2.53
N GLU A 66 -4.61 10.27 -3.62
CA GLU A 66 -5.16 10.24 -4.97
C GLU A 66 -5.36 8.80 -5.50
N HIS A 67 -4.48 7.88 -5.12
CA HIS A 67 -4.46 6.52 -5.67
C HIS A 67 -4.52 5.45 -4.59
N CYS A 68 -5.22 4.38 -4.89
CA CYS A 68 -5.26 3.17 -4.10
C CYS A 68 -5.23 1.95 -5.01
N ALA A 69 -4.60 0.88 -4.58
CA ALA A 69 -4.65 -0.43 -5.23
C ALA A 69 -5.01 -1.50 -4.20
N VAL A 70 -5.99 -2.33 -4.51
CA VAL A 70 -6.47 -3.40 -3.63
C VAL A 70 -5.91 -4.75 -4.07
N PHE A 71 -5.43 -5.51 -3.09
CA PHE A 71 -4.84 -6.85 -3.28
C PHE A 71 -5.61 -7.90 -2.47
N ALA A 72 -5.44 -9.17 -2.84
CA ALA A 72 -6.09 -10.29 -2.16
C ALA A 72 -5.56 -10.56 -0.73
N SER A 73 -4.42 -9.98 -0.37
CA SER A 73 -3.84 -10.03 0.98
C SER A 73 -2.84 -8.90 1.18
N GLY A 74 -2.57 -8.54 2.45
CA GLY A 74 -1.51 -7.60 2.81
C GLY A 74 -0.15 -8.01 2.26
N LEU A 75 0.21 -9.29 2.40
CA LEU A 75 1.49 -9.79 1.86
C LEU A 75 1.59 -9.68 0.34
N ALA A 76 0.48 -9.78 -0.39
CA ALA A 76 0.46 -9.54 -1.84
C ALA A 76 0.69 -8.05 -2.16
N ALA A 77 0.14 -7.15 -1.36
CA ALA A 77 0.40 -5.71 -1.47
C ALA A 77 1.87 -5.39 -1.16
N GLU A 78 2.42 -5.93 -0.07
CA GLU A 78 3.84 -5.78 0.29
C GLU A 78 4.77 -6.26 -0.83
N HIS A 79 4.49 -7.44 -1.39
CA HIS A 79 5.26 -7.98 -2.51
C HIS A 79 5.22 -7.04 -3.72
N ALA A 80 4.05 -6.52 -4.08
CA ALA A 80 3.90 -5.59 -5.20
C ALA A 80 4.66 -4.28 -4.97
N VAL A 81 4.61 -3.73 -3.74
CA VAL A 81 5.37 -2.53 -3.36
C VAL A 81 6.88 -2.77 -3.48
N LEU A 82 7.40 -3.85 -2.90
CA LEU A 82 8.83 -4.17 -2.96
C LEU A 82 9.28 -4.40 -4.40
N GLN A 83 8.53 -5.19 -5.18
CA GLN A 83 8.86 -5.47 -6.57
C GLN A 83 8.81 -4.23 -7.48
N GLY A 84 7.88 -3.31 -7.20
CA GLY A 84 7.73 -2.09 -8.00
C GLY A 84 8.71 -0.98 -7.65
N LEU A 85 9.22 -0.94 -6.41
CA LEU A 85 9.99 0.20 -5.91
C LEU A 85 11.47 -0.11 -5.66
N VAL A 86 11.87 -1.38 -5.59
CA VAL A 86 13.23 -1.78 -5.20
C VAL A 86 13.87 -2.66 -6.27
N ALA A 87 15.09 -2.32 -6.67
CA ALA A 87 15.90 -3.09 -7.59
C ALA A 87 17.06 -3.83 -6.87
N PRO A 88 17.65 -4.87 -7.49
CA PRO A 88 18.86 -5.51 -6.97
C PRO A 88 19.96 -4.49 -6.65
N GLY A 89 20.66 -4.69 -5.53
CA GLY A 89 21.69 -3.77 -5.00
C GLY A 89 21.15 -2.64 -4.14
N GLN A 90 19.89 -2.31 -4.22
CA GLN A 90 19.27 -1.27 -3.38
C GLN A 90 19.01 -1.75 -1.96
N LEU A 91 19.00 -0.83 -1.02
CA LEU A 91 18.83 -1.09 0.40
C LEU A 91 17.38 -0.80 0.84
N VAL A 92 16.78 -1.75 1.52
CA VAL A 92 15.54 -1.59 2.30
C VAL A 92 15.92 -1.58 3.78
N VAL A 93 15.55 -0.53 4.48
CA VAL A 93 15.67 -0.46 5.95
C VAL A 93 14.30 -0.71 6.55
N THR A 94 14.24 -1.58 7.54
CA THR A 94 13.00 -1.90 8.26
C THR A 94 13.15 -1.68 9.77
N THR A 95 12.04 -1.51 10.46
CA THR A 95 11.99 -1.63 11.92
C THR A 95 12.34 -3.07 12.35
N PRO A 96 12.91 -3.30 13.55
CA PRO A 96 13.29 -4.64 13.98
C PRO A 96 12.10 -5.54 14.35
N ASP A 97 11.00 -4.93 14.81
CA ASP A 97 9.77 -5.61 15.16
C ASP A 97 8.80 -5.56 13.99
N LEU A 98 8.86 -6.57 13.11
CA LEU A 98 8.07 -6.71 11.90
C LEU A 98 7.15 -7.91 11.95
N TYR A 99 6.04 -7.82 11.28
CA TYR A 99 5.26 -9.00 10.94
C TYR A 99 6.14 -10.08 10.27
N GLY A 100 6.04 -11.31 10.78
CA GLY A 100 6.90 -12.40 10.32
C GLY A 100 6.75 -12.73 8.82
N GLY A 101 5.64 -12.35 8.18
CA GLY A 101 5.42 -12.45 6.73
C GLY A 101 6.33 -11.52 5.95
N THR A 102 6.36 -10.24 6.31
CA THR A 102 7.22 -9.20 5.74
C THR A 102 8.69 -9.56 5.87
N PHE A 103 9.11 -10.00 7.06
CA PHE A 103 10.48 -10.46 7.28
C PHE A 103 10.85 -11.64 6.38
N ARG A 104 9.97 -12.66 6.29
CA ARG A 104 10.21 -13.82 5.42
C ARG A 104 10.23 -13.45 3.94
N LEU A 105 9.37 -12.50 3.52
CA LEU A 105 9.34 -12.01 2.15
C LEU A 105 10.68 -11.36 1.78
N LEU A 106 11.19 -10.46 2.61
CA LEU A 106 12.50 -9.83 2.40
C LEU A 106 13.62 -10.87 2.38
N ARG A 107 13.72 -11.72 3.41
CA ARG A 107 14.84 -12.67 3.58
C ARG A 107 14.86 -13.80 2.55
N ARG A 108 13.71 -14.30 2.14
CA ARG A 108 13.62 -15.51 1.30
C ARG A 108 13.32 -15.24 -0.17
N VAL A 109 12.82 -14.05 -0.48
CA VAL A 109 12.48 -13.70 -1.86
C VAL A 109 13.39 -12.57 -2.35
N PHE A 110 13.42 -11.43 -1.69
CA PHE A 110 14.10 -10.25 -2.19
C PHE A 110 15.61 -10.25 -1.97
N GLU A 111 16.12 -10.72 -0.84
CA GLU A 111 17.57 -10.83 -0.65
C GLU A 111 18.25 -11.79 -1.65
N PRO A 112 17.70 -12.99 -1.94
CA PRO A 112 18.23 -13.82 -3.01
C PRO A 112 18.19 -13.19 -4.41
N LEU A 113 17.29 -12.22 -4.64
CA LEU A 113 17.21 -11.42 -5.85
C LEU A 113 18.18 -10.23 -5.84
N GLY A 114 19.01 -10.11 -4.81
CA GLY A 114 20.03 -9.08 -4.70
C GLY A 114 19.61 -7.79 -3.98
N VAL A 115 18.41 -7.72 -3.41
CA VAL A 115 18.01 -6.60 -2.56
C VAL A 115 18.75 -6.69 -1.22
N ARG A 116 19.28 -5.57 -0.75
CA ARG A 116 19.92 -5.48 0.55
C ARG A 116 18.89 -5.15 1.62
N HIS A 117 18.95 -5.82 2.77
CA HIS A 117 18.04 -5.58 3.89
C HIS A 117 18.80 -5.28 5.17
N LEU A 118 18.38 -4.25 5.89
CA LEU A 118 18.91 -3.84 7.20
C LEU A 118 17.74 -3.59 8.15
N GLN A 119 17.82 -4.17 9.34
CA GLN A 119 16.93 -3.81 10.45
C GLN A 119 17.59 -2.74 11.32
N ALA A 120 16.86 -1.68 11.65
CA ALA A 120 17.33 -0.61 12.52
C ALA A 120 16.20 -0.10 13.42
N ASP A 121 16.52 0.20 14.67
CA ASP A 121 15.57 0.86 15.56
C ASP A 121 15.41 2.33 15.12
N LEU A 122 14.35 2.58 14.39
CA LEU A 122 14.05 3.92 13.86
C LEU A 122 13.49 4.88 14.95
N ALA A 123 13.21 4.38 16.17
CA ALA A 123 12.90 5.24 17.31
C ALA A 123 14.17 5.83 17.93
N ASP A 124 15.31 5.11 17.86
CA ASP A 124 16.60 5.64 18.30
C ASP A 124 17.19 6.61 17.25
N PRO A 125 17.43 7.89 17.59
CA PRO A 125 17.97 8.87 16.66
C PRO A 125 19.33 8.49 16.06
N ALA A 126 20.20 7.83 16.82
CA ALA A 126 21.53 7.46 16.35
C ALA A 126 21.47 6.29 15.36
N ALA A 127 20.70 5.25 15.68
CA ALA A 127 20.49 4.11 14.80
C ALA A 127 19.77 4.55 13.49
N ARG A 128 18.81 5.43 13.61
CA ARG A 128 18.11 6.01 12.46
C ARG A 128 19.04 6.81 11.55
N ALA A 129 19.89 7.67 12.12
CA ALA A 129 20.85 8.46 11.36
C ALA A 129 21.86 7.56 10.62
N ASP A 130 22.40 6.52 11.27
CA ASP A 130 23.28 5.54 10.63
C ASP A 130 22.58 4.81 9.48
N ALA A 131 21.35 4.36 9.70
CA ALA A 131 20.58 3.63 8.70
C ALA A 131 20.29 4.51 7.47
N LEU A 132 19.87 5.76 7.66
CA LEU A 132 19.62 6.74 6.60
C LEU A 132 20.91 7.13 5.86
N GLY A 133 22.03 7.31 6.59
CA GLY A 133 23.33 7.62 5.99
C GLY A 133 23.87 6.53 5.05
N ARG A 134 23.30 5.33 5.08
CA ARG A 134 23.62 4.23 4.13
C ARG A 134 22.91 4.34 2.78
N GLY A 135 22.10 5.36 2.57
CA GLY A 135 21.39 5.62 1.32
C GLY A 135 20.31 4.56 1.01
N PRO A 136 19.34 4.31 1.90
CA PRO A 136 18.28 3.36 1.61
C PRO A 136 17.41 3.86 0.45
N ARG A 137 16.95 2.95 -0.40
CA ARG A 137 15.89 3.22 -1.37
C ARG A 137 14.55 3.32 -0.68
N LEU A 138 14.34 2.48 0.35
CA LEU A 138 13.06 2.32 1.03
C LEU A 138 13.25 2.23 2.54
N LEU A 139 12.52 3.03 3.29
CA LEU A 139 12.21 2.81 4.69
C LEU A 139 10.87 2.10 4.79
N TRP A 140 10.86 0.92 5.40
CA TRP A 140 9.65 0.16 5.69
C TRP A 140 9.37 0.19 7.18
N VAL A 141 8.28 0.80 7.57
CA VAL A 141 7.90 0.98 8.98
C VAL A 141 6.55 0.31 9.22
N GLU A 142 6.51 -0.60 10.19
CA GLU A 142 5.25 -1.12 10.72
C GLU A 142 4.86 -0.30 11.95
N SER A 143 3.66 0.25 11.98
CA SER A 143 3.19 1.09 13.09
C SER A 143 1.67 1.10 13.18
N PRO A 144 1.08 0.56 14.29
CA PRO A 144 1.73 -0.16 15.40
C PRO A 144 2.37 -1.48 14.95
N THR A 145 3.48 -1.89 15.58
CA THR A 145 4.19 -3.14 15.22
C THR A 145 3.48 -4.40 15.71
N ASN A 146 3.75 -5.53 15.06
CA ASN A 146 3.27 -6.85 15.48
C ASN A 146 4.46 -7.73 15.94
N PRO A 147 4.53 -8.17 17.22
CA PRO A 147 3.45 -8.16 18.22
C PRO A 147 3.55 -7.07 19.30
N ARG A 148 4.56 -6.22 19.29
CA ARG A 148 4.87 -5.34 20.44
C ARG A 148 4.05 -4.07 20.50
N LEU A 149 3.29 -3.73 19.42
CA LEU A 149 2.47 -2.54 19.31
C LEU A 149 3.26 -1.22 19.52
N GLN A 150 4.53 -1.23 19.11
CA GLN A 150 5.35 -0.02 19.12
C GLN A 150 4.83 0.96 18.05
N VAL A 151 4.70 2.22 18.43
CA VAL A 151 4.25 3.30 17.55
C VAL A 151 5.43 4.18 17.19
N TYR A 152 5.56 4.52 15.91
CA TYR A 152 6.57 5.42 15.39
C TYR A 152 5.97 6.78 15.00
N ASP A 153 6.78 7.84 15.11
CA ASP A 153 6.44 9.16 14.60
C ASP A 153 6.61 9.17 13.07
N ILE A 154 5.51 8.88 12.37
CA ILE A 154 5.49 8.74 10.91
C ILE A 154 5.82 10.06 10.22
N GLU A 155 5.33 11.20 10.74
CA GLU A 155 5.60 12.52 10.17
C GLU A 155 7.10 12.85 10.21
N ALA A 156 7.73 12.64 11.36
CA ALA A 156 9.17 12.85 11.51
C ALA A 156 10.00 11.93 10.62
N LEU A 157 9.59 10.65 10.49
CA LEU A 157 10.25 9.68 9.61
C LEU A 157 10.08 10.06 8.13
N ALA A 158 8.89 10.49 7.71
CA ALA A 158 8.62 10.93 6.35
C ALA A 158 9.48 12.13 5.96
N ALA A 159 9.57 13.13 6.85
CA ALA A 159 10.40 14.31 6.63
C ALA A 159 11.89 13.96 6.49
N GLN A 160 12.38 13.00 7.28
CA GLN A 160 13.77 12.54 7.20
C GLN A 160 14.02 11.69 5.94
N ALA A 161 13.17 10.74 5.64
CA ALA A 161 13.26 9.91 4.44
C ALA A 161 13.33 10.80 3.17
N THR A 162 12.45 11.79 3.09
CA THR A 162 12.41 12.73 1.96
C THR A 162 13.72 13.51 1.81
N ARG A 163 14.32 13.99 2.90
CA ARG A 163 15.62 14.71 2.86
C ARG A 163 16.77 13.82 2.34
N GLU A 164 16.72 12.54 2.67
CA GLU A 164 17.75 11.56 2.25
C GLU A 164 17.41 10.86 0.91
N GLY A 165 16.33 11.27 0.24
CA GLY A 165 15.91 10.70 -1.05
C GLY A 165 15.37 9.27 -0.97
N ALA A 166 14.98 8.82 0.22
CA ALA A 166 14.35 7.52 0.46
C ALA A 166 12.83 7.63 0.37
N LEU A 167 12.18 6.54 -0.04
CA LEU A 167 10.72 6.39 0.06
C LEU A 167 10.36 5.83 1.45
N LEU A 168 9.28 6.33 2.03
CA LEU A 168 8.70 5.75 3.23
C LEU A 168 7.47 4.90 2.87
N VAL A 169 7.45 3.66 3.33
CA VAL A 169 6.29 2.76 3.31
C VAL A 169 5.88 2.49 4.75
N VAL A 170 4.60 2.62 5.02
CA VAL A 170 4.03 2.37 6.35
C VAL A 170 3.04 1.22 6.25
N ASP A 171 3.32 0.14 6.97
CA ASP A 171 2.34 -0.91 7.25
C ASP A 171 1.63 -0.55 8.56
N ASN A 172 0.41 -0.07 8.46
CA ASN A 172 -0.42 0.27 9.61
C ASN A 172 -1.62 -0.66 9.75
N THR A 173 -1.46 -1.93 9.44
CA THR A 173 -2.50 -2.97 9.49
C THR A 173 -3.31 -2.93 10.78
N PHE A 174 -2.68 -2.60 11.93
CA PHE A 174 -3.38 -2.54 13.23
C PHE A 174 -4.10 -1.22 13.51
N ALA A 175 -4.01 -0.22 12.65
CA ALA A 175 -4.60 1.11 12.87
C ALA A 175 -5.39 1.63 11.66
N LYS A 176 -5.88 0.77 10.80
CA LYS A 176 -6.56 1.11 9.54
C LYS A 176 -8.07 1.20 9.63
N PRO A 177 -8.64 1.96 8.71
CA PRO A 177 -8.54 3.42 8.63
C PRO A 177 -9.31 4.03 9.79
N VAL A 178 -8.81 5.09 10.37
CA VAL A 178 -9.44 5.77 11.51
C VAL A 178 -9.96 7.12 11.08
#